data_41b603f8d81ffabd5a3ad6e27a27796e
#
_entry.id   41b603f8d81ffabd5a3ad6e27a27796e
#
_cell.length_a   1.000
_cell.length_b   1.000
_cell.length_c   1.000
_cell.angle_alpha   90.00
_cell.angle_beta   90.00
_cell.angle_gamma   90.00
#
_symmetry.space_group_name_H-M   'P 1'
#
loop_
_entity.id
_entity.type
_entity.pdbx_description
1 polymer ?
#
loop_
_entity_poly.entity_id
_entity_poly.type
_entity_poly.pdbx_seq_one_letter_code
_entity_poly.pdbx_strand_id
1 'polypeptide(L)'
;EETNSLEITEALDYESQEAVELTVTFTSDNGDVQEVALALNVADVDEAVELAVEPVNTISEAAISAELVANQVNVSETVPAGTVVATFSATDPEGNTLTYSLSGAGSELMSVSETGEVTLTGDLDFETNSTLVMTLEVSDGTNTTTEEITINVINDDEPATIAATLSATSFAENSAVGAAIASINATDPEGSAVTYTLSGTGSDNFSIDTSGNITLASALDYETASSYELTVVVDDGTYASTEVITVSVADVNEAPTLSAAVAFNAFQENTATGTTIATSSVTDPE
;
A
#
# COMPACT_ATOMS: atom_id res chain seq x y z
N GLU A 1 -35.08 52.08 -50.41
CA GLU A 1 -35.66 50.96 -49.65
C GLU A 1 -34.73 50.67 -48.48
N GLU A 2 -35.18 50.94 -47.22
CA GLU A 2 -34.46 50.53 -46.03
C GLU A 2 -34.78 49.06 -45.80
N THR A 3 -33.77 48.21 -45.80
CA THR A 3 -33.89 46.80 -45.43
C THR A 3 -33.66 46.70 -43.92
N ASN A 4 -34.73 46.44 -43.17
CA ASN A 4 -34.62 46.17 -41.76
C ASN A 4 -34.37 44.65 -41.59
N SER A 5 -33.30 44.28 -40.88
CA SER A 5 -32.96 42.90 -40.52
C SER A 5 -33.24 42.67 -39.02
N LEU A 6 -33.78 41.50 -38.70
CA LEU A 6 -33.84 40.97 -37.34
C LEU A 6 -32.61 40.08 -37.11
N GLU A 7 -31.93 40.25 -36.03
CA GLU A 7 -30.76 39.47 -35.66
C GLU A 7 -31.04 38.74 -34.34
N ILE A 8 -30.58 37.50 -34.24
CA ILE A 8 -30.59 36.74 -32.99
C ILE A 8 -29.45 37.32 -32.14
N THR A 9 -29.79 37.82 -30.94
CA THR A 9 -28.83 38.47 -30.04
C THR A 9 -28.42 37.56 -28.85
N GLU A 10 -29.13 36.47 -28.65
CA GLU A 10 -28.84 35.46 -27.63
C GLU A 10 -28.90 34.08 -28.30
N ALA A 11 -28.17 33.10 -27.70
CA ALA A 11 -28.25 31.72 -28.14
C ALA A 11 -29.69 31.18 -27.90
N LEU A 12 -30.18 30.43 -28.88
CA LEU A 12 -31.46 29.70 -28.76
C LEU A 12 -31.18 28.32 -28.24
N ASP A 13 -32.03 27.84 -27.34
CA ASP A 13 -31.95 26.56 -26.64
C ASP A 13 -33.33 25.89 -26.78
N TYR A 14 -33.37 24.77 -27.49
CA TYR A 14 -34.62 24.04 -27.80
C TYR A 14 -35.29 23.51 -26.53
N GLU A 15 -34.51 22.97 -25.56
CA GLU A 15 -35.06 22.41 -24.32
C GLU A 15 -35.72 23.45 -23.43
N SER A 16 -35.26 24.70 -23.52
CA SER A 16 -35.90 25.82 -22.82
C SER A 16 -37.01 26.48 -23.61
N GLN A 17 -36.95 26.42 -24.96
CA GLN A 17 -37.93 27.10 -25.82
C GLN A 17 -38.00 26.50 -27.25
N GLU A 18 -38.99 25.62 -27.50
CA GLU A 18 -39.23 24.99 -28.83
C GLU A 18 -39.61 26.02 -29.93
N ALA A 19 -40.16 27.15 -29.55
CA ALA A 19 -40.54 28.22 -30.49
C ALA A 19 -40.43 29.61 -29.85
N VAL A 20 -39.94 30.55 -30.62
CA VAL A 20 -39.88 31.98 -30.26
C VAL A 20 -40.98 32.74 -30.99
N GLU A 21 -41.92 33.33 -30.28
CA GLU A 21 -42.93 34.22 -30.86
C GLU A 21 -42.46 35.68 -30.76
N LEU A 22 -42.31 36.32 -31.88
CA LEU A 22 -41.94 37.74 -31.97
C LEU A 22 -43.08 38.54 -32.53
N THR A 23 -43.36 39.67 -31.93
CA THR A 23 -44.29 40.66 -32.50
C THR A 23 -43.51 41.86 -33.01
N VAL A 24 -43.55 42.08 -34.32
CA VAL A 24 -42.90 43.23 -34.94
C VAL A 24 -43.97 44.30 -35.18
N THR A 25 -43.75 45.45 -34.60
CA THR A 25 -44.64 46.59 -34.69
C THR A 25 -44.10 47.60 -35.69
N PHE A 26 -44.86 47.90 -36.73
CA PHE A 26 -44.58 48.95 -37.69
C PHE A 26 -45.43 50.17 -37.39
N THR A 27 -44.82 51.30 -37.21
CA THR A 27 -45.53 52.60 -37.04
C THR A 27 -45.23 53.49 -38.24
N SER A 28 -46.27 53.90 -38.95
CA SER A 28 -46.13 54.81 -40.07
C SER A 28 -46.03 56.27 -39.58
N ASP A 29 -45.58 57.19 -40.47
CA ASP A 29 -45.40 58.62 -40.14
C ASP A 29 -46.70 59.31 -39.72
N ASN A 30 -47.87 58.76 -40.07
CA ASN A 30 -49.18 59.27 -39.66
C ASN A 30 -49.70 58.67 -38.33
N GLY A 31 -48.88 57.79 -37.72
CA GLY A 31 -49.21 57.16 -36.45
C GLY A 31 -50.01 55.88 -36.55
N ASP A 32 -50.24 55.32 -37.74
CA ASP A 32 -50.86 53.99 -37.89
C ASP A 32 -49.88 52.89 -37.48
N VAL A 33 -50.35 51.98 -36.63
CA VAL A 33 -49.57 50.86 -36.09
C VAL A 33 -50.06 49.57 -36.73
N GLN A 34 -49.11 48.76 -37.26
CA GLN A 34 -49.36 47.39 -37.68
C GLN A 34 -48.46 46.45 -36.93
N GLU A 35 -49.02 45.38 -36.44
CA GLU A 35 -48.30 44.30 -35.73
C GLU A 35 -48.31 43.02 -36.59
N VAL A 36 -47.15 42.43 -36.71
CA VAL A 36 -46.95 41.15 -37.42
C VAL A 36 -46.33 40.15 -36.41
N ALA A 37 -47.04 39.11 -36.12
CA ALA A 37 -46.48 38.00 -35.33
C ALA A 37 -45.62 37.09 -36.24
N LEU A 38 -44.40 36.85 -35.79
CA LEU A 38 -43.45 35.89 -36.42
C LEU A 38 -43.23 34.77 -35.43
N ALA A 39 -43.47 33.55 -35.82
CA ALA A 39 -43.10 32.35 -35.06
C ALA A 39 -41.80 31.79 -35.69
N LEU A 40 -40.75 31.71 -34.88
CA LEU A 40 -39.49 31.05 -35.23
C LEU A 40 -39.46 29.72 -34.47
N ASN A 41 -39.41 28.63 -35.22
CA ASN A 41 -39.19 27.31 -34.60
C ASN A 41 -37.69 27.13 -34.39
N VAL A 42 -37.29 26.80 -33.20
CA VAL A 42 -35.93 26.38 -32.87
C VAL A 42 -35.80 24.91 -33.29
N ALA A 43 -34.75 24.57 -34.00
CA ALA A 43 -34.48 23.19 -34.36
C ALA A 43 -33.62 22.57 -33.26
N ASP A 44 -34.04 21.41 -32.82
CA ASP A 44 -33.26 20.59 -31.91
C ASP A 44 -31.93 20.17 -32.58
N VAL A 45 -30.85 20.32 -31.84
CA VAL A 45 -29.49 19.91 -32.23
C VAL A 45 -28.89 19.20 -31.03
N ASP A 46 -28.54 17.94 -31.20
CA ASP A 46 -27.91 17.11 -30.15
C ASP A 46 -26.63 17.79 -29.59
N GLU A 47 -26.68 18.24 -28.35
CA GLU A 47 -25.57 18.93 -27.68
C GLU A 47 -24.61 17.94 -27.00
N ALA A 48 -23.40 18.43 -26.71
CA ALA A 48 -22.42 17.69 -25.97
C ALA A 48 -22.86 17.48 -24.51
N VAL A 49 -22.58 16.31 -23.98
CA VAL A 49 -22.86 15.94 -22.59
C VAL A 49 -22.25 16.95 -21.61
N GLU A 50 -23.05 17.48 -20.68
CA GLU A 50 -22.53 18.26 -19.54
C GLU A 50 -22.08 17.32 -18.42
N LEU A 51 -20.83 17.44 -17.97
CA LEU A 51 -20.25 16.66 -16.90
C LEU A 51 -20.09 17.54 -15.64
N ALA A 52 -20.75 17.13 -14.57
CA ALA A 52 -20.58 17.74 -13.24
C ALA A 52 -19.86 16.77 -12.31
N VAL A 53 -18.88 17.29 -11.55
CA VAL A 53 -18.12 16.52 -10.55
C VAL A 53 -18.72 16.78 -9.17
N GLU A 54 -19.33 15.75 -8.61
CA GLU A 54 -19.81 15.77 -7.23
C GLU A 54 -18.89 14.92 -6.34
N PRO A 55 -18.23 15.50 -5.33
CA PRO A 55 -17.38 14.75 -4.42
C PRO A 55 -18.22 13.86 -3.50
N VAL A 56 -17.92 12.57 -3.43
CA VAL A 56 -18.51 11.68 -2.43
C VAL A 56 -17.89 11.99 -1.07
N ASN A 57 -18.63 12.65 -0.22
CA ASN A 57 -18.21 13.01 1.13
C ASN A 57 -18.75 12.00 2.17
N THR A 58 -18.54 10.71 1.97
CA THR A 58 -18.84 9.67 2.97
C THR A 58 -17.88 8.49 2.85
N ILE A 59 -16.64 8.70 3.29
CA ILE A 59 -15.75 7.60 3.67
C ILE A 59 -15.47 7.76 5.16
N SER A 60 -15.49 6.63 5.90
CA SER A 60 -15.42 6.56 7.36
C SER A 60 -14.36 7.50 7.97
N GLU A 61 -14.65 8.06 9.14
CA GLU A 61 -13.98 9.15 9.88
C GLU A 61 -12.45 9.10 10.05
N ALA A 62 -11.74 8.18 9.42
CA ALA A 62 -10.29 8.03 9.56
C ALA A 62 -9.44 8.52 8.38
N ALA A 63 -9.99 8.91 7.24
CA ALA A 63 -9.16 9.04 6.03
C ALA A 63 -9.54 10.10 5.00
N ILE A 64 -10.24 11.21 5.28
CA ILE A 64 -10.30 12.29 4.28
C ILE A 64 -10.41 13.67 4.89
N SER A 65 -9.35 14.46 4.77
CA SER A 65 -9.42 15.91 4.65
C SER A 65 -9.30 16.26 3.16
N ALA A 66 -10.41 16.21 2.43
CA ALA A 66 -10.42 16.58 1.02
C ALA A 66 -10.68 18.07 0.88
N GLU A 67 -9.66 18.83 0.54
CA GLU A 67 -9.82 20.13 -0.07
C GLU A 67 -9.87 19.88 -1.60
N LEU A 68 -11.09 19.91 -2.16
CA LEU A 68 -11.32 19.72 -3.59
C LEU A 68 -10.79 20.90 -4.38
N VAL A 69 -9.67 20.70 -5.02
CA VAL A 69 -9.31 21.42 -6.25
C VAL A 69 -9.94 20.63 -7.39
N ALA A 70 -10.68 21.27 -8.28
CA ALA A 70 -11.44 20.64 -9.36
C ALA A 70 -10.72 19.41 -9.95
N ASN A 71 -11.42 18.26 -10.00
CA ASN A 71 -11.00 17.00 -10.61
C ASN A 71 -9.81 16.27 -9.95
N GLN A 72 -9.45 16.61 -8.72
CA GLN A 72 -8.42 15.91 -7.93
C GLN A 72 -9.04 15.27 -6.70
N VAL A 73 -8.73 14.01 -6.47
CA VAL A 73 -9.16 13.24 -5.30
C VAL A 73 -7.92 12.72 -4.59
N ASN A 74 -7.88 12.89 -3.27
CA ASN A 74 -6.83 12.33 -2.43
C ASN A 74 -7.34 11.00 -1.85
N VAL A 75 -6.61 9.92 -2.06
CA VAL A 75 -6.97 8.58 -1.60
C VAL A 75 -5.78 7.96 -0.90
N SER A 76 -5.93 7.55 0.36
CA SER A 76 -4.91 6.80 1.08
C SER A 76 -4.68 5.45 0.40
N GLU A 77 -3.45 4.98 0.32
CA GLU A 77 -3.12 3.68 -0.26
C GLU A 77 -3.69 2.51 0.54
N THR A 78 -3.98 2.72 1.83
CA THR A 78 -4.62 1.72 2.68
C THR A 78 -6.13 1.56 2.43
N VAL A 79 -6.72 2.36 1.53
CA VAL A 79 -8.14 2.24 1.18
C VAL A 79 -8.38 0.92 0.41
N PRO A 80 -9.30 0.06 0.88
CA PRO A 80 -9.49 -1.25 0.27
C PRO A 80 -10.16 -1.17 -1.11
N ALA A 81 -9.83 -2.11 -1.99
CA ALA A 81 -10.54 -2.34 -3.24
C ALA A 81 -12.06 -2.52 -2.99
N GLY A 82 -12.88 -2.00 -3.89
CA GLY A 82 -14.34 -1.93 -3.75
C GLY A 82 -14.85 -0.60 -3.19
N THR A 83 -13.95 0.32 -2.79
CA THR A 83 -14.34 1.64 -2.30
C THR A 83 -14.63 2.58 -3.46
N VAL A 84 -15.76 3.30 -3.38
CA VAL A 84 -16.07 4.39 -4.31
C VAL A 84 -15.23 5.61 -3.91
N VAL A 85 -14.38 6.07 -4.83
CA VAL A 85 -13.43 7.16 -4.59
C VAL A 85 -13.88 8.50 -5.20
N ALA A 86 -14.75 8.44 -6.20
CA ALA A 86 -15.36 9.62 -6.80
C ALA A 86 -16.72 9.29 -7.42
N THR A 87 -17.57 10.29 -7.59
CA THR A 87 -18.82 10.17 -8.34
C THR A 87 -18.93 11.35 -9.29
N PHE A 88 -19.22 11.07 -10.56
CA PHE A 88 -19.44 12.06 -11.60
C PHE A 88 -20.88 12.00 -12.04
N SER A 89 -21.52 13.13 -12.15
CA SER A 89 -22.85 13.22 -12.74
C SER A 89 -22.75 13.91 -14.10
N ALA A 90 -23.42 13.32 -15.07
CA ALA A 90 -23.56 13.91 -16.38
C ALA A 90 -25.03 14.01 -16.73
N THR A 91 -25.39 15.03 -17.47
CA THR A 91 -26.75 15.24 -18.00
C THR A 91 -26.66 15.40 -19.51
N ASP A 92 -27.64 14.86 -20.17
CA ASP A 92 -27.85 15.02 -21.61
C ASP A 92 -29.16 15.78 -21.80
N PRO A 93 -29.17 16.92 -22.48
CA PRO A 93 -30.35 17.75 -22.67
C PRO A 93 -31.49 17.02 -23.36
N GLU A 94 -31.20 16.13 -24.31
CA GLU A 94 -32.19 15.34 -25.06
C GLU A 94 -32.68 14.12 -24.27
N GLY A 95 -32.04 13.81 -23.12
CA GLY A 95 -32.38 12.68 -22.25
C GLY A 95 -31.90 11.31 -22.78
N ASN A 96 -30.85 11.31 -23.60
CA ASN A 96 -30.24 10.08 -24.10
C ASN A 96 -29.56 9.29 -22.95
N THR A 97 -29.41 7.99 -23.18
CA THR A 97 -28.68 7.13 -22.23
C THR A 97 -27.19 7.39 -22.30
N LEU A 98 -26.59 7.74 -21.15
CA LEU A 98 -25.17 8.00 -21.04
C LEU A 98 -24.38 6.71 -20.75
N THR A 99 -23.18 6.64 -21.32
CA THR A 99 -22.18 5.61 -21.05
C THR A 99 -20.90 6.24 -20.53
N TYR A 100 -20.25 5.58 -19.57
CA TYR A 100 -19.04 6.06 -18.93
C TYR A 100 -17.90 5.09 -19.20
N SER A 101 -16.71 5.62 -19.48
CA SER A 101 -15.48 4.83 -19.58
C SER A 101 -14.28 5.56 -18.99
N LEU A 102 -13.29 4.78 -18.50
CA LEU A 102 -12.02 5.29 -17.99
C LEU A 102 -10.88 4.83 -18.89
N SER A 103 -9.91 5.71 -19.10
CA SER A 103 -8.68 5.42 -19.83
C SER A 103 -7.50 6.19 -19.22
N GLY A 104 -6.26 5.84 -19.61
CA GLY A 104 -5.06 6.49 -19.09
C GLY A 104 -4.40 5.72 -17.98
N ALA A 105 -3.32 6.26 -17.42
CA ALA A 105 -2.53 5.63 -16.37
C ALA A 105 -3.34 5.50 -15.09
N GLY A 106 -3.41 4.27 -14.53
CA GLY A 106 -4.19 3.96 -13.32
C GLY A 106 -5.63 3.52 -13.58
N SER A 107 -6.13 3.60 -14.83
CA SER A 107 -7.47 3.09 -15.16
C SER A 107 -7.64 1.58 -14.95
N GLU A 108 -6.52 0.84 -14.91
CA GLU A 108 -6.49 -0.59 -14.56
C GLU A 108 -6.81 -0.86 -13.09
N LEU A 109 -6.64 0.13 -12.22
CA LEU A 109 -6.95 0.06 -10.79
C LEU A 109 -8.33 0.61 -10.45
N MET A 110 -9.08 1.08 -11.44
CA MET A 110 -10.38 1.71 -11.25
C MET A 110 -11.43 1.12 -12.18
N SER A 111 -12.68 1.26 -11.81
CA SER A 111 -13.83 1.01 -12.67
C SER A 111 -14.83 2.16 -12.54
N VAL A 112 -15.60 2.42 -13.58
CA VAL A 112 -16.71 3.37 -13.53
C VAL A 112 -18.02 2.67 -13.79
N SER A 113 -19.06 2.98 -13.01
CA SER A 113 -20.41 2.45 -13.17
C SER A 113 -21.20 3.25 -14.21
N GLU A 114 -22.38 2.72 -14.61
CA GLU A 114 -23.34 3.43 -15.47
C GLU A 114 -23.92 4.68 -14.78
N THR A 115 -23.73 4.83 -13.50
CA THR A 115 -24.15 6.01 -12.70
C THR A 115 -23.00 6.98 -12.43
N GLY A 116 -21.81 6.76 -13.01
CA GLY A 116 -20.64 7.62 -12.86
C GLY A 116 -19.86 7.42 -11.57
N GLU A 117 -20.11 6.35 -10.82
CA GLU A 117 -19.31 6.02 -9.62
C GLU A 117 -17.99 5.40 -10.02
N VAL A 118 -16.88 6.03 -9.63
CA VAL A 118 -15.52 5.52 -9.81
C VAL A 118 -15.12 4.73 -8.58
N THR A 119 -14.87 3.44 -8.76
CA THR A 119 -14.59 2.47 -7.70
C THR A 119 -13.17 1.93 -7.86
N LEU A 120 -12.43 1.87 -6.76
CA LEU A 120 -11.12 1.23 -6.69
C LEU A 120 -11.26 -0.28 -6.88
N THR A 121 -10.50 -0.88 -7.79
CA THR A 121 -10.55 -2.32 -8.10
C THR A 121 -9.26 -3.06 -7.76
N GLY A 122 -8.16 -2.36 -7.49
CA GLY A 122 -6.87 -2.88 -7.09
C GLY A 122 -6.31 -2.09 -5.92
N ASP A 123 -5.18 -2.53 -5.38
CA ASP A 123 -4.50 -1.86 -4.29
C ASP A 123 -3.71 -0.66 -4.83
N LEU A 124 -3.72 0.43 -4.10
CA LEU A 124 -2.86 1.59 -4.34
C LEU A 124 -1.52 1.35 -3.63
N ASP A 125 -0.47 1.97 -4.13
CA ASP A 125 0.90 1.90 -3.61
C ASP A 125 1.58 3.22 -3.97
N PHE A 126 1.81 4.04 -2.98
CA PHE A 126 2.37 5.39 -3.14
C PHE A 126 3.80 5.35 -3.69
N GLU A 127 4.61 4.38 -3.25
CA GLU A 127 6.01 4.23 -3.68
C GLU A 127 6.12 3.81 -5.14
N THR A 128 5.08 3.11 -5.65
CA THR A 128 4.98 2.77 -7.07
C THR A 128 4.38 3.91 -7.87
N ASN A 129 3.29 4.50 -7.40
CA ASN A 129 2.58 5.57 -8.09
C ASN A 129 1.91 6.56 -7.12
N SER A 130 2.57 7.66 -6.82
CA SER A 130 2.01 8.72 -5.96
C SER A 130 0.87 9.52 -6.60
N THR A 131 0.68 9.39 -7.92
CA THR A 131 -0.37 10.10 -8.66
C THR A 131 -0.81 9.28 -9.86
N LEU A 132 -2.12 9.11 -10.02
CA LEU A 132 -2.75 8.47 -11.17
C LEU A 132 -3.55 9.51 -11.93
N VAL A 133 -3.31 9.62 -13.24
CA VAL A 133 -4.01 10.56 -14.12
C VAL A 133 -4.80 9.78 -15.16
N MET A 134 -6.11 9.91 -15.11
CA MET A 134 -7.05 9.19 -15.97
C MET A 134 -7.93 10.17 -16.74
N THR A 135 -8.49 9.70 -17.83
CA THR A 135 -9.53 10.40 -18.58
C THR A 135 -10.84 9.66 -18.39
N LEU A 136 -11.82 10.33 -17.82
CA LEU A 136 -13.22 9.91 -17.85
C LEU A 136 -13.82 10.37 -19.18
N GLU A 137 -14.45 9.45 -19.86
CA GLU A 137 -15.22 9.71 -21.08
C GLU A 137 -16.67 9.42 -20.81
N VAL A 138 -17.56 10.33 -21.18
CA VAL A 138 -19.01 10.18 -21.13
C VAL A 138 -19.56 10.38 -22.52
N SER A 139 -20.38 9.45 -23.00
CA SER A 139 -20.99 9.51 -24.34
C SER A 139 -22.49 9.24 -24.27
N ASP A 140 -23.24 10.00 -25.06
CA ASP A 140 -24.68 9.80 -25.35
C ASP A 140 -24.93 8.88 -26.57
N GLY A 141 -23.85 8.41 -27.21
CA GLY A 141 -23.88 7.59 -28.43
C GLY A 141 -23.66 8.38 -29.72
N THR A 142 -23.77 9.72 -29.67
CA THR A 142 -23.53 10.65 -30.81
C THR A 142 -22.36 11.56 -30.50
N ASN A 143 -22.36 12.16 -29.32
CA ASN A 143 -21.32 13.08 -28.82
C ASN A 143 -20.57 12.43 -27.67
N THR A 144 -19.39 12.97 -27.38
CA THR A 144 -18.53 12.51 -26.30
C THR A 144 -17.90 13.71 -25.59
N THR A 145 -17.97 13.70 -24.27
CA THR A 145 -17.28 14.66 -23.40
C THR A 145 -16.24 13.91 -22.58
N THR A 146 -15.09 14.56 -22.36
CA THR A 146 -13.99 13.99 -21.60
C THR A 146 -13.54 14.91 -20.48
N GLU A 147 -13.19 14.32 -19.33
CA GLU A 147 -12.63 15.04 -18.19
C GLU A 147 -11.40 14.31 -17.66
N GLU A 148 -10.36 15.06 -17.32
CA GLU A 148 -9.16 14.51 -16.69
C GLU A 148 -9.39 14.40 -15.17
N ILE A 149 -9.15 13.21 -14.62
CA ILE A 149 -9.26 12.91 -13.18
C ILE A 149 -7.86 12.62 -12.67
N THR A 150 -7.48 13.27 -11.59
CA THR A 150 -6.23 13.01 -10.87
C THR A 150 -6.56 12.38 -9.51
N ILE A 151 -6.05 11.18 -9.27
CA ILE A 151 -6.01 10.58 -7.94
C ILE A 151 -4.62 10.82 -7.36
N ASN A 152 -4.54 11.58 -6.29
CA ASN A 152 -3.31 11.71 -5.49
C ASN A 152 -3.35 10.61 -4.43
N VAL A 153 -2.42 9.69 -4.50
CA VAL A 153 -2.26 8.66 -3.46
C VAL A 153 -1.60 9.31 -2.25
N ILE A 154 -2.20 9.09 -1.08
CA ILE A 154 -1.63 9.55 0.20
C ILE A 154 -0.80 8.41 0.73
N ASN A 155 0.47 8.71 1.03
CA ASN A 155 1.41 7.80 1.68
C ASN A 155 0.93 7.51 3.11
N ASP A 156 0.84 6.24 3.44
CA ASP A 156 0.70 5.73 4.80
C ASP A 156 1.97 4.89 5.10
N ASP A 157 2.33 4.77 6.34
CA ASP A 157 3.53 4.03 6.75
C ASP A 157 3.26 2.51 6.71
N GLU A 158 4.09 1.72 6.02
CA GLU A 158 3.99 0.27 5.91
C GLU A 158 5.07 -0.45 6.74
N PRO A 159 4.81 -1.71 7.15
CA PRO A 159 5.80 -2.50 7.86
C PRO A 159 7.01 -2.85 6.99
N ALA A 160 8.21 -2.73 7.56
CA ALA A 160 9.43 -3.15 6.88
C ALA A 160 9.38 -4.64 6.47
N THR A 161 9.84 -4.94 5.27
CA THR A 161 9.99 -6.31 4.76
C THR A 161 11.31 -6.91 5.20
N ILE A 162 11.34 -8.20 5.55
CA ILE A 162 12.51 -8.90 6.07
C ILE A 162 12.96 -9.99 5.11
N ALA A 163 14.27 -10.04 4.82
CA ALA A 163 14.92 -11.14 4.13
C ALA A 163 16.10 -11.66 4.96
N ALA A 164 15.96 -12.87 5.51
CA ALA A 164 17.00 -13.52 6.30
C ALA A 164 17.85 -14.46 5.43
N THR A 165 19.17 -14.40 5.58
CA THR A 165 20.12 -15.31 4.90
C THR A 165 21.06 -15.92 5.93
N LEU A 166 20.99 -17.23 6.13
CA LEU A 166 21.94 -17.97 6.94
C LEU A 166 23.27 -18.10 6.20
N SER A 167 24.41 -17.96 6.93
CA SER A 167 25.74 -18.12 6.37
C SER A 167 26.13 -19.60 6.14
N ALA A 168 25.44 -20.53 6.82
CA ALA A 168 25.58 -21.98 6.65
C ALA A 168 24.29 -22.71 7.05
N THR A 169 24.14 -23.96 6.64
CA THR A 169 22.98 -24.81 7.01
C THR A 169 23.10 -25.41 8.42
N SER A 170 24.32 -25.46 8.97
CA SER A 170 24.62 -25.85 10.35
C SER A 170 25.94 -25.24 10.79
N PHE A 171 26.12 -25.08 12.09
CA PHE A 171 27.30 -24.49 12.73
C PHE A 171 27.87 -25.48 13.74
N ALA A 172 29.16 -25.78 13.61
CA ALA A 172 29.80 -26.65 14.58
C ALA A 172 29.79 -25.99 15.97
N GLU A 173 29.54 -26.76 17.02
CA GLU A 173 29.52 -26.22 18.38
C GLU A 173 30.83 -25.56 18.81
N ASN A 174 31.97 -26.03 18.29
CA ASN A 174 33.28 -25.41 18.50
C ASN A 174 33.53 -24.18 17.64
N SER A 175 32.50 -23.60 16.98
CA SER A 175 32.61 -22.37 16.23
C SER A 175 33.08 -21.25 17.14
N ALA A 176 33.97 -20.39 16.62
CA ALA A 176 34.52 -19.28 17.39
C ALA A 176 33.45 -18.22 17.69
N VAL A 177 33.48 -17.65 18.89
CA VAL A 177 32.70 -16.44 19.22
C VAL A 177 33.04 -15.34 18.19
N GLY A 178 32.01 -14.67 17.70
CA GLY A 178 32.09 -13.71 16.59
C GLY A 178 31.90 -14.33 15.22
N ALA A 179 31.73 -15.66 15.09
CA ALA A 179 31.41 -16.31 13.82
C ALA A 179 30.08 -15.74 13.26
N ALA A 180 30.05 -15.48 11.95
CA ALA A 180 28.84 -15.02 11.28
C ALA A 180 27.82 -16.16 11.19
N ILE A 181 26.60 -15.91 11.64
CA ILE A 181 25.49 -16.87 11.64
C ILE A 181 24.50 -16.55 10.52
N ALA A 182 24.01 -15.32 10.45
CA ALA A 182 23.04 -14.89 9.46
C ALA A 182 23.21 -13.40 9.13
N SER A 183 22.64 -12.98 8.03
CA SER A 183 22.44 -11.59 7.68
C SER A 183 20.97 -11.35 7.45
N ILE A 184 20.42 -10.35 8.11
CA ILE A 184 19.05 -9.88 7.97
C ILE A 184 19.09 -8.62 7.13
N ASN A 185 18.43 -8.65 5.99
CA ASN A 185 18.21 -7.47 5.17
C ASN A 185 16.76 -7.05 5.34
N ALA A 186 16.54 -5.87 5.87
CA ALA A 186 15.21 -5.29 5.97
C ALA A 186 15.13 -4.07 5.05
N THR A 187 13.98 -3.93 4.40
CA THR A 187 13.67 -2.80 3.53
C THR A 187 12.32 -2.26 3.96
N ASP A 188 12.32 -0.99 4.28
CA ASP A 188 11.14 -0.21 4.59
C ASP A 188 10.71 0.51 3.30
N PRO A 189 9.43 0.45 2.88
CA PRO A 189 8.96 1.09 1.67
C PRO A 189 9.21 2.60 1.64
N GLU A 190 8.97 3.30 2.75
CA GLU A 190 9.19 4.74 2.90
C GLU A 190 10.67 5.11 3.10
N GLY A 191 11.54 4.11 3.29
CA GLY A 191 12.96 4.29 3.55
C GLY A 191 13.27 4.70 4.97
N SER A 192 12.38 4.41 5.92
CA SER A 192 12.59 4.67 7.36
C SER A 192 13.76 3.86 7.90
N ALA A 193 14.41 4.39 8.94
CA ALA A 193 15.53 3.70 9.56
C ALA A 193 15.02 2.59 10.48
N VAL A 194 15.42 1.36 10.19
CA VAL A 194 15.01 0.19 10.98
C VAL A 194 15.98 -0.11 12.12
N THR A 195 15.45 -0.70 13.19
CA THR A 195 16.21 -1.26 14.32
C THR A 195 16.00 -2.77 14.40
N TYR A 196 17.01 -3.49 14.90
CA TYR A 196 17.00 -4.94 14.98
C TYR A 196 17.12 -5.42 16.41
N THR A 197 16.30 -6.42 16.78
CA THR A 197 16.42 -7.11 18.06
C THR A 197 16.28 -8.61 17.89
N LEU A 198 16.90 -9.40 18.79
CA LEU A 198 16.77 -10.84 18.85
C LEU A 198 15.99 -11.26 20.10
N SER A 199 15.16 -12.28 19.92
CA SER A 199 14.48 -12.97 21.02
C SER A 199 14.37 -14.48 20.72
N GLY A 200 13.79 -15.23 21.64
CA GLY A 200 13.67 -16.69 21.51
C GLY A 200 14.58 -17.42 22.49
N THR A 201 14.36 -18.74 22.62
CA THR A 201 15.14 -19.58 23.57
C THR A 201 16.58 -19.70 23.11
N GLY A 202 17.53 -19.27 23.97
CA GLY A 202 18.96 -19.28 23.69
C GLY A 202 19.43 -18.12 22.83
N SER A 203 18.60 -17.09 22.61
CA SER A 203 19.01 -15.86 21.88
C SER A 203 20.22 -15.16 22.54
N ASP A 204 20.47 -15.36 23.84
CA ASP A 204 21.64 -14.83 24.54
C ASP A 204 22.98 -15.39 24.02
N ASN A 205 22.95 -16.52 23.26
CA ASN A 205 24.12 -17.06 22.59
C ASN A 205 24.50 -16.32 21.30
N PHE A 206 23.66 -15.39 20.87
CA PHE A 206 23.81 -14.63 19.63
C PHE A 206 23.73 -13.14 19.88
N SER A 207 24.26 -12.36 18.95
CA SER A 207 24.11 -10.91 18.92
C SER A 207 23.75 -10.45 17.53
N ILE A 208 22.94 -9.40 17.44
CA ILE A 208 22.62 -8.73 16.16
C ILE A 208 23.15 -7.30 16.23
N ASP A 209 23.76 -6.82 15.15
CA ASP A 209 24.21 -5.45 15.03
C ASP A 209 23.18 -4.55 14.33
N THR A 210 23.45 -3.26 14.25
CA THR A 210 22.58 -2.26 13.60
C THR A 210 22.48 -2.41 12.07
N SER A 211 23.26 -3.30 11.49
CA SER A 211 23.23 -3.64 10.06
C SER A 211 22.54 -4.99 9.80
N GLY A 212 21.94 -5.59 10.84
CA GLY A 212 21.25 -6.88 10.73
C GLY A 212 22.18 -8.10 10.70
N ASN A 213 23.46 -7.97 11.01
CA ASN A 213 24.37 -9.13 11.05
C ASN A 213 24.24 -9.85 12.39
N ILE A 214 23.92 -11.15 12.33
CA ILE A 214 23.86 -12.01 13.52
C ILE A 214 25.19 -12.77 13.63
N THR A 215 25.78 -12.68 14.82
CA THR A 215 27.02 -13.37 15.14
C THR A 215 26.89 -14.18 16.43
N LEU A 216 27.75 -15.17 16.59
CA LEU A 216 27.83 -15.97 17.80
C LEU A 216 28.42 -15.15 18.94
N ALA A 217 27.66 -15.02 20.05
CA ALA A 217 28.07 -14.26 21.24
C ALA A 217 28.69 -15.14 22.33
N SER A 218 28.32 -16.45 22.40
CA SER A 218 28.91 -17.43 23.33
C SER A 218 29.07 -18.78 22.62
N ALA A 219 29.85 -19.69 23.23
CA ALA A 219 30.03 -21.04 22.69
C ALA A 219 28.70 -21.78 22.62
N LEU A 220 28.56 -22.58 21.58
CA LEU A 220 27.47 -23.54 21.43
C LEU A 220 27.88 -24.86 22.10
N ASP A 221 26.90 -25.68 22.39
CA ASP A 221 27.03 -27.01 23.04
C ASP A 221 25.90 -27.86 22.49
N TYR A 222 26.23 -28.84 21.65
CA TYR A 222 25.26 -29.69 20.95
C TYR A 222 24.47 -30.57 21.92
N GLU A 223 25.11 -31.06 22.98
CA GLU A 223 24.49 -31.88 24.02
C GLU A 223 23.49 -31.09 24.84
N THR A 224 23.66 -29.76 24.93
CA THR A 224 22.68 -28.86 25.56
C THR A 224 21.57 -28.46 24.57
N ALA A 225 21.90 -28.16 23.32
CA ALA A 225 20.93 -27.77 22.30
C ALA A 225 21.43 -28.02 20.90
N SER A 226 20.78 -28.93 20.16
CA SER A 226 21.11 -29.22 18.74
C SER A 226 20.55 -28.20 17.77
N SER A 227 19.70 -27.26 18.21
CA SER A 227 19.19 -26.15 17.39
C SER A 227 18.64 -25.02 18.24
N TYR A 228 18.62 -23.83 17.68
CA TYR A 228 18.04 -22.61 18.25
C TYR A 228 17.04 -22.02 17.28
N GLU A 229 15.87 -21.61 17.79
CA GLU A 229 14.92 -20.80 17.04
C GLU A 229 15.03 -19.33 17.50
N LEU A 230 15.54 -18.49 16.63
CA LEU A 230 15.73 -17.07 16.88
C LEU A 230 14.61 -16.29 16.19
N THR A 231 13.91 -15.48 16.94
CA THR A 231 12.96 -14.49 16.39
C THR A 231 13.69 -13.18 16.24
N VAL A 232 13.85 -12.75 15.00
CA VAL A 232 14.33 -11.42 14.65
C VAL A 232 13.13 -10.49 14.63
N VAL A 233 13.25 -9.35 15.29
CA VAL A 233 12.27 -8.26 15.22
C VAL A 233 12.93 -7.09 14.55
N VAL A 234 12.28 -6.56 13.53
CA VAL A 234 12.66 -5.34 12.81
C VAL A 234 11.58 -4.31 13.07
N ASP A 235 11.97 -3.15 13.58
CA ASP A 235 11.09 -2.06 13.99
C ASP A 235 11.51 -0.79 13.24
N ASP A 236 10.60 -0.18 12.47
CA ASP A 236 10.78 1.04 11.70
C ASP A 236 10.44 2.30 12.50
N GLY A 237 9.90 2.13 13.71
CA GLY A 237 9.47 3.19 14.61
C GLY A 237 7.94 3.32 14.72
N THR A 238 7.18 2.73 13.79
CA THR A 238 5.73 2.67 13.77
C THR A 238 5.24 1.23 13.86
N TYR A 239 5.84 0.35 13.06
CA TYR A 239 5.50 -1.08 12.97
C TYR A 239 6.69 -1.97 13.27
N ALA A 240 6.39 -3.17 13.72
CA ALA A 240 7.38 -4.20 13.97
C ALA A 240 7.07 -5.44 13.13
N SER A 241 8.00 -5.80 12.24
CA SER A 241 7.99 -7.03 11.47
C SER A 241 8.81 -8.11 12.18
N THR A 242 8.46 -9.37 12.02
CA THR A 242 9.16 -10.49 12.66
C THR A 242 9.47 -11.60 11.67
N GLU A 243 10.65 -12.20 11.82
CA GLU A 243 11.09 -13.38 11.07
C GLU A 243 11.70 -14.40 12.03
N VAL A 244 11.41 -15.69 11.83
CA VAL A 244 11.99 -16.78 12.62
C VAL A 244 13.04 -17.51 11.81
N ILE A 245 14.26 -17.57 12.35
CA ILE A 245 15.36 -18.34 11.74
C ILE A 245 15.75 -19.50 12.66
N THR A 246 16.03 -20.64 12.08
CA THR A 246 16.52 -21.84 12.80
C THR A 246 18.02 -21.98 12.59
N VAL A 247 18.79 -21.96 13.67
CA VAL A 247 20.23 -22.19 13.68
C VAL A 247 20.46 -23.62 14.16
N SER A 248 20.89 -24.52 13.27
CA SER A 248 21.24 -25.90 13.60
C SER A 248 22.69 -25.97 14.11
N VAL A 249 22.91 -26.72 15.17
CA VAL A 249 24.24 -27.02 15.71
C VAL A 249 24.70 -28.37 15.19
N ALA A 250 25.95 -28.47 14.81
CA ALA A 250 26.58 -29.73 14.43
C ALA A 250 27.49 -30.19 15.56
N ASP A 251 27.30 -31.43 15.92
CA ASP A 251 28.09 -32.19 16.89
C ASP A 251 29.57 -32.26 16.46
N VAL A 252 30.45 -32.09 17.41
CA VAL A 252 31.90 -32.25 17.27
C VAL A 252 32.42 -33.05 18.46
N ASN A 253 32.88 -34.29 18.22
CA ASN A 253 33.38 -35.18 19.25
C ASN A 253 34.40 -34.52 20.22
N GLU A 254 34.05 -34.42 21.50
CA GLU A 254 34.91 -33.90 22.58
C GLU A 254 35.76 -34.99 23.20
N ALA A 255 36.80 -34.53 23.88
CA ALA A 255 37.65 -35.47 24.62
C ALA A 255 37.04 -35.83 25.99
N PRO A 256 37.01 -37.08 26.39
CA PRO A 256 36.52 -37.47 27.69
C PRO A 256 37.28 -36.79 28.83
N THR A 257 36.56 -36.41 29.85
CA THR A 257 37.14 -35.79 31.06
C THR A 257 37.38 -36.84 32.13
N LEU A 258 38.60 -36.83 32.71
CA LEU A 258 38.94 -37.71 33.83
C LEU A 258 38.98 -36.93 35.13
N SER A 259 38.15 -37.34 36.06
CA SER A 259 38.22 -36.87 37.46
C SER A 259 38.77 -37.95 38.36
N ALA A 260 39.73 -37.61 39.19
CA ALA A 260 40.30 -38.52 40.17
C ALA A 260 40.27 -37.94 41.58
N ALA A 261 39.76 -38.68 42.54
CA ALA A 261 39.76 -38.33 43.95
C ALA A 261 40.63 -39.31 44.72
N VAL A 262 41.61 -38.76 45.44
CA VAL A 262 42.47 -39.52 46.36
C VAL A 262 41.79 -39.60 47.72
N ALA A 263 41.57 -40.83 48.20
CA ALA A 263 40.87 -41.05 49.49
C ALA A 263 41.68 -40.61 50.68
N PHE A 264 43.03 -40.62 50.60
CA PHE A 264 43.93 -40.28 51.67
C PHE A 264 45.21 -39.58 51.18
N ASN A 265 45.69 -38.61 51.93
CA ASN A 265 46.94 -37.88 51.67
C ASN A 265 48.18 -38.69 52.10
N ALA A 266 48.01 -39.66 53.01
CA ALA A 266 49.05 -40.53 53.49
C ALA A 266 48.44 -41.86 53.89
N PHE A 267 49.19 -42.95 53.73
CA PHE A 267 48.79 -44.29 54.12
C PHE A 267 49.68 -44.77 55.25
N GLN A 268 49.11 -45.51 56.22
CA GLN A 268 49.82 -46.20 57.23
C GLN A 268 50.55 -47.40 56.58
N GLU A 269 51.75 -47.77 57.09
CA GLU A 269 52.50 -48.92 56.58
C GLU A 269 51.76 -50.25 56.66
N ASN A 270 50.75 -50.33 57.51
CA ASN A 270 49.93 -51.57 57.77
C ASN A 270 48.51 -51.43 57.17
N THR A 271 48.30 -50.52 56.20
CA THR A 271 47.06 -50.43 55.51
C THR A 271 46.65 -51.76 54.84
N ALA A 272 45.41 -52.22 55.10
CA ALA A 272 44.94 -53.52 54.62
C ALA A 272 44.94 -53.58 53.07
N THR A 273 45.34 -54.73 52.53
CA THR A 273 45.21 -55.05 51.14
C THR A 273 43.75 -54.96 50.68
N GLY A 274 43.50 -54.33 49.51
CA GLY A 274 42.15 -54.09 49.02
C GLY A 274 41.50 -52.78 49.43
N THR A 275 42.25 -51.94 50.27
CA THR A 275 41.77 -50.59 50.56
C THR A 275 41.75 -49.73 49.30
N THR A 276 40.62 -49.14 49.02
CA THR A 276 40.50 -48.11 47.89
C THR A 276 41.31 -46.90 48.23
N ILE A 277 42.32 -46.59 47.48
CA ILE A 277 43.21 -45.47 47.69
C ILE A 277 42.90 -44.26 46.81
N ALA A 278 42.23 -44.55 45.69
CA ALA A 278 41.72 -43.52 44.79
C ALA A 278 40.50 -44.04 44.03
N THR A 279 39.66 -43.11 43.62
CA THR A 279 38.58 -43.39 42.68
C THR A 279 38.75 -42.47 41.49
N SER A 280 38.44 -42.96 40.31
CA SER A 280 38.39 -42.13 39.09
C SER A 280 37.02 -42.31 38.46
N SER A 281 36.53 -41.23 37.87
CA SER A 281 35.37 -41.25 36.99
C SER A 281 35.77 -40.62 35.63
N VAL A 282 35.27 -41.20 34.60
CA VAL A 282 35.39 -40.68 33.24
C VAL A 282 33.99 -40.29 32.81
N THR A 283 33.86 -39.11 32.28
CA THR A 283 32.64 -38.62 31.62
C THR A 283 33.01 -38.24 30.20
N ASP A 284 32.20 -38.73 29.26
CA ASP A 284 32.25 -38.37 27.85
C ASP A 284 31.02 -37.51 27.56
N PRO A 285 31.17 -36.31 27.00
CA PRO A 285 30.01 -35.44 26.74
C PRO A 285 29.02 -36.01 25.74
N GLU A 286 29.43 -36.87 24.80
CA GLU A 286 28.57 -37.47 23.74
C GLU A 286 27.60 -38.56 24.17
#